data_9dbcc944497c1e20bbdde0a1632c450e
#
_entry.id   9dbcc944497c1e20bbdde0a1632c450e
#
_cell.length_a   1.000
_cell.length_b   1.000
_cell.length_c   1.000
_cell.angle_alpha   90.00
_cell.angle_beta   90.00
_cell.angle_gamma   90.00
#
_symmetry.space_group_name_H-M   'P 1'
#
loop_
_entity.id
_entity.type
_entity.pdbx_description
1 polymer ?
#
loop_
_entity_poly.entity_id
_entity_poly.type
_entity_poly.pdbx_seq_one_letter_code
_entity_poly.pdbx_strand_id
1 'polypeptide(L)'
;MTVRLSAGFAAFAVASVLLLTACTSEQKGAFAPAPTTYADDLDAPWSMALYDGALLVSERDSARVVEIDESGREHEVGVIDGVAPGGEGGLLGLAVHDGELYTYFTAEDGNRVERRELHGEPGELSLGEPATVIDGIPSVSNHNGGRIAFGPDGMLYVTTGDAGERESAQNLDALSGKILRLMPDGAVPADNPFPGSPVYSYGHRNPQGIGWDADGAMYASEFGQDTWDELNVIEPGGDYGWPEAEGIAGVDGFIDPVQQWRPSEASPSGIAVTGSDILIANLRGERLLRVPLDDLSSSTEDYIGEFGRLRDVMVTTGAIWMLTNNTDGRGDPDDGDDRIILVPMD
;
A
#
# COMPACT_ATOMS: atom_id res chain seq x y z
N MET A 1 -48.62 -94.30 -2.58
CA MET A 1 -47.68 -93.42 -3.27
C MET A 1 -47.46 -92.19 -2.42
N THR A 2 -46.29 -92.04 -1.93
CA THR A 2 -45.91 -91.30 -0.73
C THR A 2 -45.65 -89.85 -1.04
N VAL A 3 -46.34 -88.96 -0.34
CA VAL A 3 -46.07 -87.51 -0.34
C VAL A 3 -45.13 -87.17 0.83
N ARG A 4 -44.00 -86.56 0.58
CA ARG A 4 -43.11 -85.99 1.61
C ARG A 4 -43.26 -84.46 1.67
N LEU A 5 -43.66 -83.97 2.82
CA LEU A 5 -43.61 -82.58 3.18
C LEU A 5 -42.13 -82.15 3.50
N SER A 6 -41.69 -81.03 2.99
CA SER A 6 -40.44 -80.40 3.39
C SER A 6 -40.78 -79.06 4.04
N ALA A 7 -40.40 -78.94 5.29
CA ALA A 7 -40.53 -77.72 6.05
C ALA A 7 -39.35 -76.70 5.69
N GLY A 8 -39.68 -75.45 5.32
CA GLY A 8 -38.72 -74.39 5.10
C GLY A 8 -38.54 -73.58 6.37
N PHE A 9 -37.32 -73.48 6.81
CA PHE A 9 -36.93 -72.56 7.88
C PHE A 9 -36.69 -71.15 7.29
N ALA A 10 -37.41 -70.13 7.78
CA ALA A 10 -37.21 -68.78 7.49
C ALA A 10 -36.19 -68.24 8.49
N ALA A 11 -35.01 -67.78 8.00
CA ALA A 11 -34.03 -67.11 8.81
C ALA A 11 -34.31 -65.59 8.77
N PHE A 12 -34.61 -65.02 9.91
CA PHE A 12 -34.71 -63.58 10.10
C PHE A 12 -33.27 -62.99 10.23
N ALA A 13 -32.84 -62.21 9.28
CA ALA A 13 -31.62 -61.40 9.37
C ALA A 13 -31.96 -60.06 10.05
N VAL A 14 -31.46 -59.86 11.27
CA VAL A 14 -31.51 -58.58 11.96
C VAL A 14 -30.38 -57.70 11.42
N ALA A 15 -30.74 -56.71 10.63
CA ALA A 15 -29.80 -55.69 10.18
C ALA A 15 -29.64 -54.64 11.29
N SER A 16 -28.49 -54.65 11.99
CA SER A 16 -28.10 -53.60 12.91
C SER A 16 -27.61 -52.38 12.12
N VAL A 17 -28.41 -51.32 12.09
CA VAL A 17 -28.01 -50.02 11.56
C VAL A 17 -27.14 -49.32 12.61
N LEU A 18 -25.82 -49.25 12.39
CA LEU A 18 -24.91 -48.42 13.12
C LEU A 18 -25.10 -46.97 12.63
N LEU A 19 -25.76 -46.14 13.42
CA LEU A 19 -25.77 -44.70 13.26
C LEU A 19 -24.39 -44.16 13.69
N LEU A 20 -23.52 -43.88 12.71
CA LEU A 20 -22.33 -43.04 12.90
C LEU A 20 -22.79 -41.59 13.03
N THR A 21 -22.93 -41.10 14.27
CA THR A 21 -22.98 -39.67 14.55
C THR A 21 -21.59 -39.11 14.31
N ALA A 22 -21.39 -38.53 13.13
CA ALA A 22 -20.26 -37.63 12.87
C ALA A 22 -20.47 -36.37 13.71
N CYS A 23 -19.78 -36.27 14.85
CA CYS A 23 -19.56 -34.97 15.49
C CYS A 23 -18.68 -34.15 14.56
N THR A 24 -19.28 -33.31 13.72
CA THR A 24 -18.60 -32.17 13.16
C THR A 24 -18.36 -31.24 14.33
N SER A 25 -17.12 -31.24 14.85
CA SER A 25 -16.64 -30.13 15.64
C SER A 25 -16.58 -28.92 14.68
N GLU A 26 -17.59 -28.05 14.71
CA GLU A 26 -17.43 -26.68 14.26
C GLU A 26 -16.28 -26.10 15.10
N GLN A 27 -15.09 -26.04 14.51
CA GLN A 27 -14.05 -25.15 14.97
C GLN A 27 -14.65 -23.75 14.83
N LYS A 28 -15.18 -23.20 15.94
CA LYS A 28 -15.38 -21.78 16.07
C LYS A 28 -13.98 -21.18 15.92
N GLY A 29 -13.62 -20.76 14.70
CA GLY A 29 -12.54 -19.84 14.50
C GLY A 29 -12.77 -18.67 15.47
N ALA A 30 -11.77 -18.32 16.23
CA ALA A 30 -11.80 -17.09 16.98
C ALA A 30 -12.17 -16.01 15.95
N PHE A 31 -13.31 -15.33 16.17
CA PHE A 31 -13.68 -14.19 15.34
C PHE A 31 -12.58 -13.16 15.54
N ALA A 32 -11.82 -12.85 14.50
CA ALA A 32 -11.00 -11.62 14.52
C ALA A 32 -11.91 -10.48 14.97
N PRO A 33 -11.44 -9.59 15.85
CA PRO A 33 -12.24 -8.46 16.28
C PRO A 33 -12.70 -7.67 15.04
N ALA A 34 -13.96 -7.20 15.07
CA ALA A 34 -14.53 -6.48 13.94
C ALA A 34 -13.75 -5.15 13.70
N PRO A 35 -13.58 -4.72 12.44
CA PRO A 35 -13.04 -3.41 12.11
C PRO A 35 -13.84 -2.30 12.81
N THR A 36 -13.15 -1.22 13.22
CA THR A 36 -13.78 -0.05 13.82
C THR A 36 -13.27 1.22 13.16
N THR A 37 -14.12 2.23 13.00
CA THR A 37 -13.68 3.57 12.61
C THR A 37 -12.91 4.18 13.79
N TYR A 38 -11.67 4.58 13.52
CA TYR A 38 -10.81 5.25 14.49
C TYR A 38 -10.89 6.77 14.37
N ALA A 39 -10.91 7.30 13.15
CA ALA A 39 -11.14 8.70 12.82
C ALA A 39 -12.01 8.79 11.56
N ASP A 40 -12.74 9.88 11.41
CA ASP A 40 -13.64 10.17 10.32
C ASP A 40 -13.54 11.65 9.88
N ASP A 41 -14.25 12.02 8.80
CA ASP A 41 -14.30 13.38 8.23
C ASP A 41 -12.93 13.93 7.74
N LEU A 42 -11.97 13.06 7.36
CA LEU A 42 -10.68 13.47 6.78
C LEU A 42 -10.85 14.02 5.34
N ASP A 43 -10.05 15.03 4.96
CA ASP A 43 -10.13 15.68 3.64
C ASP A 43 -9.15 15.09 2.62
N ALA A 44 -9.63 14.18 1.76
CA ALA A 44 -8.83 13.50 0.73
C ALA A 44 -7.46 13.00 1.24
N PRO A 45 -7.41 12.22 2.33
CA PRO A 45 -6.16 11.82 2.96
C PRO A 45 -5.35 10.90 2.04
N TRP A 46 -3.99 10.96 2.13
CA TRP A 46 -3.14 10.23 1.21
C TRP A 46 -2.16 9.26 1.87
N SER A 47 -1.54 9.64 2.98
CA SER A 47 -0.50 8.83 3.64
C SER A 47 -0.62 8.91 5.15
N MET A 48 -0.23 7.82 5.81
CA MET A 48 -0.12 7.71 7.26
C MET A 48 1.35 7.54 7.67
N ALA A 49 1.75 8.16 8.79
CA ALA A 49 3.06 7.95 9.41
C ALA A 49 2.94 7.99 10.93
N LEU A 50 3.88 7.37 11.65
CA LEU A 50 3.92 7.40 13.11
C LEU A 50 5.10 8.23 13.61
N TYR A 51 4.88 9.06 14.62
CA TYR A 51 5.90 9.78 15.36
C TYR A 51 5.61 9.68 16.86
N ASP A 52 6.49 9.04 17.62
CA ASP A 52 6.35 8.85 19.09
C ASP A 52 4.97 8.36 19.53
N GLY A 53 4.33 7.54 18.71
CA GLY A 53 2.98 7.01 18.94
C GLY A 53 1.85 7.90 18.41
N ALA A 54 2.12 9.14 17.98
CA ALA A 54 1.18 9.99 17.28
C ALA A 54 0.96 9.51 15.84
N LEU A 55 -0.27 9.45 15.38
CA LEU A 55 -0.61 9.11 14.01
C LEU A 55 -0.72 10.40 13.19
N LEU A 56 0.18 10.57 12.22
CA LEU A 56 0.18 11.69 11.28
C LEU A 56 -0.48 11.28 9.97
N VAL A 57 -1.27 12.17 9.38
CA VAL A 57 -1.94 11.98 8.10
C VAL A 57 -1.69 13.19 7.21
N SER A 58 -1.40 12.95 5.94
CA SER A 58 -1.39 14.01 4.92
C SER A 58 -2.76 14.16 4.28
N GLU A 59 -3.23 15.39 4.13
CA GLU A 59 -4.41 15.73 3.36
C GLU A 59 -3.97 16.34 2.02
N ARG A 60 -4.31 15.66 0.94
CA ARG A 60 -3.78 15.93 -0.41
C ARG A 60 -4.08 17.34 -0.89
N ASP A 61 -5.33 17.76 -0.76
CA ASP A 61 -5.83 18.97 -1.41
C ASP A 61 -5.71 20.21 -0.52
N SER A 62 -5.82 20.04 0.79
CA SER A 62 -5.65 21.12 1.78
C SER A 62 -4.18 21.41 2.11
N ALA A 63 -3.26 20.50 1.75
CA ALA A 63 -1.85 20.54 2.10
C ALA A 63 -1.58 20.47 3.62
N ARG A 64 -2.56 20.07 4.42
CA ARG A 64 -2.44 19.92 5.86
C ARG A 64 -1.73 18.61 6.22
N VAL A 65 -0.90 18.67 7.24
CA VAL A 65 -0.52 17.51 8.02
C VAL A 65 -1.33 17.57 9.31
N VAL A 66 -2.09 16.53 9.58
CA VAL A 66 -2.89 16.42 10.80
C VAL A 66 -2.38 15.27 11.66
N GLU A 67 -2.44 15.47 12.98
CA GLU A 67 -2.25 14.44 13.98
C GLU A 67 -3.62 13.92 14.41
N ILE A 68 -3.78 12.61 14.51
CA ILE A 68 -5.00 11.97 15.03
C ILE A 68 -4.73 11.48 16.44
N ASP A 69 -5.43 12.03 17.42
CA ASP A 69 -5.28 11.66 18.82
C ASP A 69 -5.95 10.30 19.13
N GLU A 70 -5.71 9.79 20.35
CA GLU A 70 -6.29 8.51 20.80
C GLU A 70 -7.82 8.47 20.80
N SER A 71 -8.49 9.64 20.74
CA SER A 71 -9.95 9.75 20.65
C SER A 71 -10.46 9.86 19.21
N GLY A 72 -9.57 9.81 18.21
CA GLY A 72 -9.88 9.94 16.80
C GLY A 72 -10.06 11.39 16.31
N ARG A 73 -9.67 12.40 17.11
CA ARG A 73 -9.80 13.81 16.72
C ARG A 73 -8.56 14.31 16.03
N GLU A 74 -8.77 15.17 15.03
CA GLU A 74 -7.70 15.86 14.32
C GLU A 74 -7.13 17.03 15.16
N HIS A 75 -5.79 17.16 15.09
CA HIS A 75 -5.04 18.33 15.50
C HIS A 75 -4.14 18.75 14.34
N GLU A 76 -4.23 20.00 13.88
CA GLU A 76 -3.38 20.46 12.80
C GLU A 76 -1.93 20.58 13.27
N VAL A 77 -1.02 19.85 12.62
CA VAL A 77 0.44 19.95 12.84
C VAL A 77 1.01 21.11 12.05
N GLY A 78 0.48 21.33 10.84
CA GLY A 78 0.82 22.47 9.99
C GLY A 78 0.38 22.28 8.54
N VAL A 79 0.57 23.34 7.75
CA VAL A 79 0.30 23.36 6.31
C VAL A 79 1.62 23.39 5.56
N ILE A 80 1.77 22.56 4.54
CA ILE A 80 2.96 22.52 3.69
C ILE A 80 2.87 23.61 2.62
N ASP A 81 3.71 24.64 2.76
CA ASP A 81 3.75 25.73 1.81
C ASP A 81 4.22 25.29 0.42
N GLY A 82 3.66 25.89 -0.62
CA GLY A 82 4.05 25.64 -2.01
C GLY A 82 3.40 24.42 -2.66
N VAL A 83 2.53 23.69 -1.94
CA VAL A 83 1.72 22.62 -2.54
C VAL A 83 0.76 23.21 -3.56
N ALA A 84 0.76 22.64 -4.77
CA ALA A 84 -0.14 22.96 -5.88
C ALA A 84 -1.03 21.77 -6.20
N PRO A 85 -2.15 21.60 -5.49
CA PRO A 85 -3.01 20.42 -5.67
C PRO A 85 -3.69 20.44 -7.03
N GLY A 86 -3.84 19.26 -7.65
CA GLY A 86 -4.56 19.11 -8.90
C GLY A 86 -4.45 17.71 -9.50
N GLY A 87 -5.57 17.16 -9.94
CA GLY A 87 -5.62 15.78 -10.43
C GLY A 87 -5.23 14.75 -9.37
N GLU A 88 -4.07 14.11 -9.53
CA GLU A 88 -3.50 13.19 -8.54
C GLU A 88 -2.42 13.85 -7.66
N GLY A 89 -2.00 15.07 -8.02
CA GLY A 89 -1.00 15.84 -7.30
C GLY A 89 -1.56 16.58 -6.08
N GLY A 90 -0.68 16.95 -5.17
CA GLY A 90 -0.98 17.62 -3.91
C GLY A 90 0.02 17.21 -2.84
N LEU A 91 -0.34 17.25 -1.55
CA LEU A 91 0.46 16.68 -0.47
C LEU A 91 0.23 15.16 -0.45
N LEU A 92 1.27 14.38 -0.74
CA LEU A 92 1.18 12.94 -0.94
C LEU A 92 1.83 12.17 0.22
N GLY A 93 3.00 11.58 0.02
CA GLY A 93 3.67 10.71 0.96
C GLY A 93 4.21 11.40 2.20
N LEU A 94 4.11 10.73 3.32
CA LEU A 94 4.76 11.07 4.59
C LEU A 94 5.74 9.96 4.99
N ALA A 95 6.87 10.34 5.55
CA ALA A 95 7.75 9.44 6.30
C ALA A 95 8.37 10.18 7.48
N VAL A 96 8.66 9.46 8.56
CA VAL A 96 9.32 10.02 9.74
C VAL A 96 10.66 9.34 9.94
N HIS A 97 11.71 10.12 10.17
CA HIS A 97 13.04 9.61 10.47
C HIS A 97 13.81 10.61 11.35
N ASP A 98 14.42 10.11 12.43
CA ASP A 98 15.27 10.89 13.35
C ASP A 98 14.64 12.21 13.84
N GLY A 99 13.33 12.23 14.11
CA GLY A 99 12.60 13.40 14.60
C GLY A 99 12.20 14.40 13.51
N GLU A 100 12.42 14.07 12.24
CA GLU A 100 12.02 14.89 11.10
C GLU A 100 10.86 14.23 10.34
N LEU A 101 9.93 15.05 9.88
CA LEU A 101 8.87 14.68 8.94
C LEU A 101 9.34 14.97 7.51
N TYR A 102 9.33 13.95 6.68
CA TYR A 102 9.55 14.03 5.24
C TYR A 102 8.20 14.07 4.54
N THR A 103 8.05 14.98 3.59
CA THR A 103 6.82 15.18 2.82
C THR A 103 7.13 15.16 1.33
N TYR A 104 6.44 14.31 0.57
CA TYR A 104 6.43 14.38 -0.88
C TYR A 104 5.22 15.18 -1.33
N PHE A 105 5.41 16.15 -2.18
CA PHE A 105 4.30 16.93 -2.70
C PHE A 105 4.54 17.48 -4.11
N THR A 106 3.42 17.80 -4.78
CA THR A 106 3.41 18.49 -6.07
C THR A 106 3.44 19.98 -5.85
N ALA A 107 4.40 20.68 -6.45
CA ALA A 107 4.52 22.13 -6.52
C ALA A 107 4.27 22.62 -7.96
N GLU A 108 4.24 23.94 -8.17
CA GLU A 108 4.02 24.53 -9.51
C GLU A 108 5.10 24.15 -10.53
N ASP A 109 6.33 23.89 -10.08
CA ASP A 109 7.50 23.57 -10.89
C ASP A 109 7.90 22.10 -10.89
N GLY A 110 7.12 21.21 -10.28
CA GLY A 110 7.37 19.77 -10.22
C GLY A 110 7.10 19.17 -8.85
N ASN A 111 7.26 17.84 -8.76
CA ASN A 111 7.21 17.15 -7.48
C ASN A 111 8.54 17.29 -6.73
N ARG A 112 8.48 17.23 -5.39
CA ARG A 112 9.65 17.33 -4.52
C ARG A 112 9.46 16.62 -3.20
N VAL A 113 10.57 16.38 -2.51
CA VAL A 113 10.59 15.96 -1.11
C VAL A 113 11.26 17.07 -0.28
N GLU A 114 10.59 17.45 0.80
CA GLU A 114 11.15 18.31 1.84
C GLU A 114 11.09 17.62 3.18
N ARG A 115 11.96 18.03 4.11
CA ARG A 115 11.96 17.58 5.50
C ARG A 115 11.86 18.77 6.44
N ARG A 116 11.24 18.54 7.61
CA ARG A 116 11.05 19.50 8.69
C ARG A 116 11.20 18.82 10.04
N GLU A 117 11.87 19.48 10.98
CA GLU A 117 11.83 18.99 12.37
C GLU A 117 10.38 18.97 12.90
N LEU A 118 10.03 17.92 13.63
CA LEU A 118 8.80 17.87 14.40
C LEU A 118 9.09 18.42 15.80
N HIS A 119 8.36 19.45 16.21
CA HIS A 119 8.48 20.07 17.52
C HIS A 119 7.24 19.78 18.36
N GLY A 120 7.41 19.70 19.69
CA GLY A 120 6.32 19.45 20.64
C GLY A 120 6.20 17.98 21.02
N GLU A 121 5.17 17.69 21.79
CA GLU A 121 4.81 16.34 22.22
C GLU A 121 3.52 15.94 21.50
N PRO A 122 3.19 14.63 21.38
CA PRO A 122 1.91 14.19 20.83
C PRO A 122 0.71 14.96 21.40
N GLY A 123 -0.16 15.47 20.51
CA GLY A 123 -1.28 16.36 20.81
C GLY A 123 -0.97 17.86 20.66
N GLU A 124 0.31 18.25 20.53
CA GLU A 124 0.75 19.64 20.37
C GLU A 124 1.92 19.73 19.35
N LEU A 125 1.94 18.84 18.36
CA LEU A 125 2.99 18.82 17.34
C LEU A 125 2.92 20.03 16.43
N SER A 126 4.09 20.48 15.96
CA SER A 126 4.23 21.56 14.97
C SER A 126 5.45 21.33 14.07
N LEU A 127 5.45 21.97 12.89
CA LEU A 127 6.50 21.84 11.89
C LEU A 127 7.56 22.93 12.05
N GLY A 128 8.82 22.51 11.93
CA GLY A 128 9.97 23.42 11.77
C GLY A 128 10.12 23.94 10.35
N GLU A 129 11.23 24.67 10.09
CA GLU A 129 11.55 25.21 8.78
C GLU A 129 11.83 24.11 7.74
N PRO A 130 11.43 24.30 6.48
CA PRO A 130 11.63 23.32 5.43
C PRO A 130 13.11 23.22 4.99
N ALA A 131 13.55 22.00 4.71
CA ALA A 131 14.80 21.74 4.01
C ALA A 131 14.53 20.81 2.81
N THR A 132 14.94 21.23 1.61
CA THR A 132 14.75 20.41 0.40
C THR A 132 15.65 19.18 0.45
N VAL A 133 15.08 18.01 0.19
CA VAL A 133 15.79 16.73 0.04
C VAL A 133 16.06 16.45 -1.43
N ILE A 134 15.02 16.55 -2.26
CA ILE A 134 15.12 16.47 -3.73
C ILE A 134 13.99 17.29 -4.36
N ASP A 135 14.27 17.92 -5.48
CA ASP A 135 13.31 18.67 -6.30
C ASP A 135 13.48 18.36 -7.79
N GLY A 136 12.72 19.04 -8.64
CA GLY A 136 12.81 18.88 -10.09
C GLY A 136 12.30 17.52 -10.61
N ILE A 137 11.52 16.78 -9.81
CA ILE A 137 10.83 15.57 -10.28
C ILE A 137 9.65 16.03 -11.15
N PRO A 138 9.55 15.58 -12.42
CA PRO A 138 8.45 15.98 -13.29
C PRO A 138 7.07 15.70 -12.69
N SER A 139 6.10 16.59 -12.89
CA SER A 139 4.72 16.44 -12.43
C SER A 139 3.73 16.82 -13.51
N VAL A 140 2.60 16.16 -13.52
CA VAL A 140 1.40 16.50 -14.31
C VAL A 140 0.14 16.13 -13.51
N SER A 141 -1.03 16.20 -14.13
CA SER A 141 -2.30 15.87 -13.47
C SER A 141 -2.45 14.41 -13.00
N ASN A 142 -1.57 13.50 -13.44
CA ASN A 142 -1.59 12.08 -13.09
C ASN A 142 -0.18 11.49 -13.09
N HIS A 143 -0.04 10.28 -12.53
CA HIS A 143 1.22 9.55 -12.46
C HIS A 143 2.36 10.33 -11.75
N ASN A 144 2.07 10.84 -10.57
CA ASN A 144 3.04 11.58 -9.77
C ASN A 144 3.86 10.67 -8.83
N GLY A 145 3.54 9.37 -8.74
CA GLY A 145 4.13 8.48 -7.73
C GLY A 145 3.74 8.94 -6.32
N GLY A 146 4.74 9.31 -5.53
CA GLY A 146 4.51 10.05 -4.28
C GLY A 146 4.71 9.26 -3.00
N ARG A 147 4.91 7.94 -3.05
CA ARG A 147 5.22 7.17 -1.83
C ARG A 147 6.68 7.37 -1.44
N ILE A 148 6.90 7.66 -0.16
CA ILE A 148 8.23 7.75 0.43
C ILE A 148 8.31 6.87 1.67
N ALA A 149 9.45 6.21 1.88
CA ALA A 149 9.70 5.43 3.08
C ALA A 149 11.21 5.27 3.31
N PHE A 150 11.59 5.07 4.56
CA PHE A 150 12.97 4.70 4.92
C PHE A 150 13.12 3.19 4.88
N GLY A 151 14.12 2.73 4.13
CA GLY A 151 14.48 1.32 4.07
C GLY A 151 15.23 0.85 5.32
N PRO A 152 15.43 -0.48 5.47
CA PRO A 152 16.19 -1.04 6.58
C PRO A 152 17.67 -0.62 6.60
N ASP A 153 18.16 -0.05 5.49
CA ASP A 153 19.50 0.52 5.34
C ASP A 153 19.59 1.99 5.79
N GLY A 154 18.46 2.57 6.26
CA GLY A 154 18.36 3.98 6.68
C GLY A 154 18.35 4.99 5.53
N MET A 155 18.22 4.54 4.28
CA MET A 155 18.09 5.42 3.13
C MET A 155 16.62 5.74 2.86
N LEU A 156 16.38 6.94 2.31
CA LEU A 156 15.07 7.37 1.84
C LEU A 156 14.82 6.81 0.43
N TYR A 157 13.72 6.09 0.27
CA TYR A 157 13.22 5.65 -1.04
C TYR A 157 12.02 6.48 -1.44
N VAL A 158 11.99 6.88 -2.73
CA VAL A 158 10.99 7.78 -3.28
C VAL A 158 10.44 7.20 -4.58
N THR A 159 9.15 6.99 -4.67
CA THR A 159 8.51 6.54 -5.92
C THR A 159 8.13 7.73 -6.78
N THR A 160 8.41 7.67 -8.07
CA THR A 160 8.05 8.70 -9.04
C THR A 160 7.30 8.08 -10.21
N GLY A 161 6.22 8.68 -10.65
CA GLY A 161 5.52 8.27 -11.85
C GLY A 161 6.18 8.77 -13.13
N ASP A 162 5.73 8.27 -14.27
CA ASP A 162 6.24 8.69 -15.60
C ASP A 162 5.81 10.11 -16.00
N ALA A 163 4.93 10.74 -15.21
CA ALA A 163 4.36 12.07 -15.46
C ALA A 163 3.79 12.21 -16.88
N GLY A 164 3.23 11.11 -17.44
CA GLY A 164 2.67 11.06 -18.79
C GLY A 164 3.69 10.99 -19.93
N GLU A 165 4.99 11.11 -19.62
CA GLU A 165 6.08 10.98 -20.59
C GLU A 165 6.66 9.56 -20.51
N ARG A 166 5.93 8.60 -21.08
CA ARG A 166 6.16 7.15 -20.94
C ARG A 166 7.61 6.73 -21.17
N GLU A 167 8.25 7.27 -22.20
CA GLU A 167 9.63 6.96 -22.59
C GLU A 167 10.66 7.43 -21.52
N SER A 168 10.29 8.37 -20.66
CA SER A 168 11.15 8.82 -19.58
C SER A 168 11.43 7.72 -18.55
N ALA A 169 10.54 6.73 -18.43
CA ALA A 169 10.72 5.60 -17.53
C ALA A 169 11.99 4.78 -17.87
N GLN A 170 12.36 4.70 -19.14
CA GLN A 170 13.57 4.02 -19.61
C GLN A 170 14.81 4.91 -19.65
N ASN A 171 14.65 6.23 -19.48
CA ASN A 171 15.77 7.17 -19.49
C ASN A 171 16.37 7.30 -18.07
N LEU A 172 17.60 6.82 -17.87
CA LEU A 172 18.30 6.87 -16.58
C LEU A 172 18.72 8.31 -16.14
N ASP A 173 18.70 9.28 -17.05
CA ASP A 173 18.96 10.69 -16.74
C ASP A 173 17.69 11.43 -16.27
N ALA A 174 16.50 10.80 -16.39
CA ALA A 174 15.23 11.35 -15.92
C ALA A 174 14.89 10.84 -14.52
N LEU A 175 14.20 11.67 -13.71
CA LEU A 175 13.71 11.29 -12.39
C LEU A 175 12.30 10.68 -12.42
N SER A 176 11.59 10.72 -13.54
CA SER A 176 10.24 10.16 -13.70
C SER A 176 10.26 8.68 -14.07
N GLY A 177 9.26 7.93 -13.59
CA GLY A 177 9.14 6.49 -13.81
C GLY A 177 10.23 5.68 -13.11
N LYS A 178 10.52 6.02 -11.84
CA LYS A 178 11.63 5.48 -11.05
C LYS A 178 11.22 5.14 -9.61
N ILE A 179 12.04 4.31 -8.99
CA ILE A 179 12.24 4.37 -7.55
C ILE A 179 13.61 4.99 -7.32
N LEU A 180 13.66 6.07 -6.54
CA LEU A 180 14.89 6.77 -6.19
C LEU A 180 15.35 6.32 -4.80
N ARG A 181 16.68 6.34 -4.55
CA ARG A 181 17.28 6.06 -3.23
C ARG A 181 18.27 7.17 -2.89
N LEU A 182 18.06 7.78 -1.73
CA LEU A 182 18.80 8.97 -1.27
C LEU A 182 19.21 8.78 0.20
N MET A 183 20.26 9.47 0.60
CA MET A 183 20.54 9.69 2.02
C MET A 183 19.45 10.61 2.62
N PRO A 184 19.25 10.61 3.96
CA PRO A 184 18.25 11.47 4.60
C PRO A 184 18.40 12.97 4.28
N ASP A 185 19.63 13.43 4.00
CA ASP A 185 19.93 14.83 3.62
C ASP A 185 19.79 15.11 2.11
N GLY A 186 19.39 14.11 1.31
CA GLY A 186 19.24 14.22 -0.14
C GLY A 186 20.49 13.89 -0.95
N ALA A 187 21.62 13.59 -0.31
CA ALA A 187 22.81 13.16 -1.04
C ALA A 187 22.60 11.78 -1.69
N VAL A 188 23.25 11.57 -2.84
CA VAL A 188 23.20 10.27 -3.53
C VAL A 188 24.15 9.30 -2.85
N PRO A 189 23.68 8.12 -2.38
CA PRO A 189 24.53 7.10 -1.82
C PRO A 189 25.58 6.61 -2.83
N ALA A 190 26.81 6.39 -2.35
CA ALA A 190 27.91 5.94 -3.21
C ALA A 190 27.74 4.51 -3.74
N ASP A 191 26.90 3.71 -3.09
CA ASP A 191 26.57 2.33 -3.42
C ASP A 191 25.27 2.18 -4.23
N ASN A 192 24.70 3.30 -4.73
CA ASN A 192 23.60 3.24 -5.68
C ASN A 192 24.01 2.50 -6.96
N PRO A 193 23.08 1.76 -7.60
CA PRO A 193 23.39 0.93 -8.78
C PRO A 193 23.92 1.75 -9.96
N PHE A 194 23.54 3.03 -10.07
CA PHE A 194 24.01 3.94 -11.12
C PHE A 194 24.88 5.04 -10.46
N PRO A 195 26.20 5.06 -10.67
CA PRO A 195 27.11 5.97 -9.99
C PRO A 195 26.72 7.44 -10.14
N GLY A 196 26.49 8.12 -9.00
CA GLY A 196 26.13 9.54 -8.96
C GLY A 196 24.67 9.84 -9.33
N SER A 197 23.84 8.82 -9.57
CA SER A 197 22.41 8.94 -9.83
C SER A 197 21.59 8.52 -8.61
N PRO A 198 20.49 9.22 -8.28
CA PRO A 198 19.56 8.77 -7.25
C PRO A 198 18.71 7.57 -7.68
N VAL A 199 18.73 7.18 -8.96
CA VAL A 199 17.92 6.07 -9.49
C VAL A 199 18.33 4.76 -8.84
N TYR A 200 17.35 4.07 -8.25
CA TYR A 200 17.51 2.73 -7.67
C TYR A 200 16.97 1.65 -8.60
N SER A 201 15.77 1.85 -9.17
CA SER A 201 15.17 1.04 -10.22
C SER A 201 14.43 1.92 -11.23
N TYR A 202 14.14 1.39 -12.41
CA TYR A 202 13.56 2.16 -13.51
C TYR A 202 12.59 1.32 -14.33
N GLY A 203 11.96 1.93 -15.36
CA GLY A 203 10.95 1.26 -16.13
C GLY A 203 9.62 1.15 -15.40
N HIS A 204 9.31 2.11 -14.54
CA HIS A 204 8.05 2.19 -13.79
C HIS A 204 7.07 3.17 -14.44
N ARG A 205 5.78 2.89 -14.29
CA ARG A 205 4.72 3.79 -14.74
C ARG A 205 4.23 4.71 -13.63
N ASN A 206 3.72 4.16 -12.53
CA ASN A 206 3.21 4.93 -11.40
C ASN A 206 3.18 4.10 -10.10
N PRO A 207 4.32 3.81 -9.50
CA PRO A 207 4.39 3.09 -8.23
C PRO A 207 3.91 3.97 -7.07
N GLN A 208 3.00 3.45 -6.22
CA GLN A 208 2.41 4.19 -5.09
C GLN A 208 2.50 3.47 -3.74
N GLY A 209 3.11 2.30 -3.69
CA GLY A 209 3.39 1.62 -2.43
C GLY A 209 4.79 1.03 -2.44
N ILE A 210 5.52 1.12 -1.32
CA ILE A 210 6.80 0.46 -1.10
C ILE A 210 6.88 -0.07 0.32
N GLY A 211 7.56 -1.19 0.49
CA GLY A 211 7.78 -1.80 1.80
C GLY A 211 8.83 -2.90 1.74
N TRP A 212 9.29 -3.37 2.90
CA TRP A 212 10.32 -4.39 3.02
C TRP A 212 9.88 -5.50 3.96
N ASP A 213 10.28 -6.71 3.66
CA ASP A 213 10.19 -7.81 4.60
C ASP A 213 11.37 -7.82 5.59
N ALA A 214 11.32 -8.79 6.52
CA ALA A 214 12.35 -8.92 7.55
C ALA A 214 13.73 -9.33 7.02
N ASP A 215 13.80 -9.90 5.81
CA ASP A 215 15.04 -10.30 5.14
C ASP A 215 15.60 -9.15 4.28
N GLY A 216 14.88 -8.03 4.18
CA GLY A 216 15.25 -6.83 3.45
C GLY A 216 14.87 -6.86 1.96
N ALA A 217 14.06 -7.81 1.51
CA ALA A 217 13.51 -7.76 0.17
C ALA A 217 12.49 -6.62 0.06
N MET A 218 12.62 -5.81 -0.99
CA MET A 218 11.79 -4.66 -1.25
C MET A 218 10.65 -5.02 -2.20
N TYR A 219 9.47 -4.55 -1.88
CA TYR A 219 8.25 -4.70 -2.69
C TYR A 219 7.70 -3.35 -3.08
N ALA A 220 7.11 -3.27 -4.28
CA ALA A 220 6.39 -2.09 -4.73
C ALA A 220 5.08 -2.49 -5.40
N SER A 221 4.01 -1.74 -5.10
CA SER A 221 2.75 -1.80 -5.83
C SER A 221 2.70 -0.71 -6.88
N GLU A 222 2.15 -1.01 -8.05
CA GLU A 222 2.19 -0.13 -9.20
C GLU A 222 0.90 -0.16 -10.01
N PHE A 223 0.43 1.01 -10.43
CA PHE A 223 -0.66 1.14 -11.40
C PHE A 223 -0.17 0.89 -12.82
N GLY A 224 -0.75 -0.10 -13.47
CA GLY A 224 -0.63 -0.27 -14.91
C GLY A 224 -1.46 0.74 -15.70
N GLN A 225 -1.45 0.61 -17.03
CA GLN A 225 -2.22 1.52 -17.88
C GLN A 225 -3.67 1.05 -18.02
N ASP A 226 -3.87 -0.06 -18.72
CA ASP A 226 -5.19 -0.55 -19.08
C ASP A 226 -5.35 -2.05 -18.83
N THR A 227 -4.24 -2.76 -18.64
CA THR A 227 -4.24 -4.22 -18.65
C THR A 227 -3.93 -4.78 -17.28
N TRP A 228 -2.82 -4.40 -16.65
CA TRP A 228 -2.33 -5.01 -15.44
C TRP A 228 -1.77 -4.00 -14.44
N ASP A 229 -2.31 -3.99 -13.24
CA ASP A 229 -1.66 -3.44 -12.06
C ASP A 229 -0.74 -4.52 -11.47
N GLU A 230 0.30 -4.14 -10.74
CA GLU A 230 1.42 -5.00 -10.42
C GLU A 230 1.83 -4.97 -8.96
N LEU A 231 2.36 -6.10 -8.49
CA LEU A 231 3.24 -6.17 -7.33
C LEU A 231 4.63 -6.63 -7.81
N ASN A 232 5.62 -5.81 -7.57
CA ASN A 232 6.99 -6.02 -7.98
C ASN A 232 7.89 -6.34 -6.77
N VAL A 233 8.84 -7.26 -6.93
CA VAL A 233 10.02 -7.38 -6.06
C VAL A 233 11.10 -6.49 -6.65
N ILE A 234 11.56 -5.51 -5.88
CA ILE A 234 12.45 -4.47 -6.38
C ILE A 234 13.92 -4.84 -6.19
N GLU A 235 14.67 -4.86 -7.28
CA GLU A 235 16.11 -5.13 -7.32
C GLU A 235 16.90 -3.85 -7.66
N PRO A 236 18.08 -3.64 -7.05
CA PRO A 236 18.96 -2.53 -7.41
C PRO A 236 19.33 -2.56 -8.88
N GLY A 237 19.06 -1.49 -9.62
CA GLY A 237 19.35 -1.37 -11.05
C GLY A 237 18.38 -2.12 -11.96
N GLY A 238 17.30 -2.70 -11.40
CA GLY A 238 16.29 -3.44 -12.14
C GLY A 238 15.48 -2.56 -13.10
N ASP A 239 15.16 -3.14 -14.29
CA ASP A 239 14.25 -2.57 -15.29
C ASP A 239 12.92 -3.32 -15.26
N TYR A 240 11.83 -2.59 -14.99
CA TYR A 240 10.47 -3.15 -14.86
C TYR A 240 9.63 -3.02 -16.14
N GLY A 241 10.27 -2.61 -17.23
CA GLY A 241 9.78 -2.77 -18.61
C GLY A 241 8.86 -1.69 -19.14
N TRP A 242 8.25 -0.82 -18.30
CA TRP A 242 7.41 0.25 -18.81
C TRP A 242 8.20 1.25 -19.67
N PRO A 243 7.71 1.68 -20.85
CA PRO A 243 6.40 1.39 -21.47
C PRO A 243 6.38 0.19 -22.42
N GLU A 244 7.47 -0.54 -22.56
CA GLU A 244 7.62 -1.63 -23.54
C GLU A 244 6.92 -2.92 -23.08
N ALA A 245 6.76 -3.10 -21.77
CA ALA A 245 6.06 -4.21 -21.14
C ALA A 245 5.08 -3.72 -20.07
N GLU A 246 4.02 -4.48 -19.83
CA GLU A 246 3.03 -4.30 -18.78
C GLU A 246 2.60 -5.69 -18.29
N GLY A 247 2.68 -5.94 -16.97
CA GLY A 247 2.39 -7.25 -16.38
C GLY A 247 3.46 -8.30 -16.67
N ILE A 248 3.13 -9.57 -16.42
CA ILE A 248 3.99 -10.73 -16.67
C ILE A 248 4.11 -10.92 -18.17
N ALA A 249 5.12 -10.31 -18.79
CA ALA A 249 5.32 -10.27 -20.22
C ALA A 249 6.35 -11.31 -20.73
N GLY A 250 7.28 -11.75 -19.85
CA GLY A 250 8.34 -12.71 -20.19
C GLY A 250 9.33 -12.19 -21.21
N VAL A 251 9.62 -10.89 -21.20
CA VAL A 251 10.55 -10.24 -22.13
C VAL A 251 11.94 -10.21 -21.53
N ASP A 252 12.93 -10.75 -22.27
CA ASP A 252 14.32 -10.77 -21.83
C ASP A 252 14.84 -9.34 -21.54
N GLY A 253 15.42 -9.15 -20.36
CA GLY A 253 15.98 -7.89 -19.90
C GLY A 253 15.07 -7.09 -18.97
N PHE A 254 13.80 -7.42 -18.89
CA PHE A 254 12.86 -6.84 -17.93
C PHE A 254 12.58 -7.79 -16.77
N ILE A 255 12.28 -7.24 -15.61
CA ILE A 255 11.85 -7.99 -14.44
C ILE A 255 10.32 -8.00 -14.43
N ASP A 256 9.75 -9.20 -14.58
CA ASP A 256 8.30 -9.38 -14.49
C ASP A 256 7.80 -9.20 -13.06
N PRO A 257 6.58 -8.66 -12.84
CA PRO A 257 5.95 -8.63 -11.53
C PRO A 257 5.71 -10.04 -10.98
N VAL A 258 5.70 -10.17 -9.66
CA VAL A 258 5.40 -11.43 -8.98
C VAL A 258 3.89 -11.69 -8.90
N GLN A 259 3.09 -10.61 -9.04
CA GLN A 259 1.62 -10.68 -9.05
C GLN A 259 1.07 -9.57 -9.93
N GLN A 260 -0.07 -9.82 -10.58
CA GLN A 260 -0.76 -8.85 -11.42
C GLN A 260 -2.28 -8.98 -11.30
N TRP A 261 -2.97 -7.85 -11.39
CA TRP A 261 -4.43 -7.76 -11.32
C TRP A 261 -4.98 -6.84 -12.42
N ARG A 262 -6.25 -6.99 -12.74
CA ARG A 262 -6.90 -5.99 -13.60
C ARG A 262 -7.08 -4.68 -12.86
N PRO A 263 -6.97 -3.51 -13.53
CA PRO A 263 -7.18 -2.20 -12.88
C PRO A 263 -8.55 -2.03 -12.23
N SER A 264 -9.56 -2.82 -12.64
CA SER A 264 -10.89 -2.84 -11.99
C SER A 264 -10.91 -3.64 -10.69
N GLU A 265 -9.91 -4.48 -10.45
CA GLU A 265 -9.82 -5.37 -9.29
C GLU A 265 -8.83 -4.84 -8.24
N ALA A 266 -7.94 -3.92 -8.64
CA ALA A 266 -6.90 -3.37 -7.81
C ALA A 266 -6.87 -1.83 -7.85
N SER A 267 -6.05 -1.20 -8.65
CA SER A 267 -5.52 0.16 -8.50
C SER A 267 -4.77 0.30 -7.17
N PRO A 268 -3.64 -0.45 -7.02
CA PRO A 268 -2.96 -0.64 -5.76
C PRO A 268 -2.19 0.61 -5.36
N SER A 269 -2.38 1.08 -4.13
CA SER A 269 -1.68 2.23 -3.58
C SER A 269 -0.76 1.81 -2.43
N GLY A 270 -0.96 2.29 -1.20
CA GLY A 270 -0.09 1.95 -0.09
C GLY A 270 0.01 0.45 0.19
N ILE A 271 1.19 0.00 0.62
CA ILE A 271 1.42 -1.38 1.07
C ILE A 271 2.03 -1.39 2.46
N ALA A 272 1.78 -2.47 3.18
CA ALA A 272 2.47 -2.79 4.42
C ALA A 272 2.92 -4.25 4.40
N VAL A 273 4.17 -4.51 4.79
CA VAL A 273 4.71 -5.87 4.84
C VAL A 273 4.73 -6.34 6.29
N THR A 274 4.09 -7.47 6.55
CA THR A 274 4.06 -8.14 7.85
C THR A 274 5.11 -9.27 7.91
N GLY A 275 5.14 -10.02 9.01
CA GLY A 275 5.99 -11.22 9.10
C GLY A 275 5.56 -12.37 8.18
N SER A 276 4.36 -12.29 7.58
CA SER A 276 3.79 -13.36 6.74
C SER A 276 3.20 -12.90 5.41
N ASP A 277 2.80 -11.63 5.31
CA ASP A 277 2.00 -11.15 4.20
C ASP A 277 2.40 -9.74 3.76
N ILE A 278 2.15 -9.43 2.50
CA ILE A 278 2.08 -8.08 1.96
C ILE A 278 0.60 -7.68 1.90
N LEU A 279 0.24 -6.63 2.61
CA LEU A 279 -1.09 -6.01 2.57
C LEU A 279 -1.06 -4.88 1.56
N ILE A 280 -2.06 -4.80 0.67
CA ILE A 280 -2.13 -3.79 -0.39
C ILE A 280 -3.48 -3.11 -0.33
N ALA A 281 -3.49 -1.80 -0.11
CA ALA A 281 -4.68 -0.96 -0.17
C ALA A 281 -5.06 -0.68 -1.64
N ASN A 282 -6.30 -0.96 -2.01
CA ASN A 282 -6.73 -0.83 -3.41
C ASN A 282 -7.84 0.20 -3.56
N LEU A 283 -7.62 1.15 -4.46
CA LEU A 283 -8.53 2.26 -4.72
C LEU A 283 -9.75 1.83 -5.52
N ARG A 284 -9.57 1.48 -6.79
CA ARG A 284 -10.68 1.10 -7.66
C ARG A 284 -11.23 -0.28 -7.33
N GLY A 285 -10.38 -1.16 -6.83
CA GLY A 285 -10.76 -2.49 -6.40
C GLY A 285 -11.54 -2.50 -5.09
N GLU A 286 -11.50 -1.42 -4.30
CA GLU A 286 -12.23 -1.23 -3.04
C GLU A 286 -12.07 -2.41 -2.08
N ARG A 287 -10.83 -2.83 -1.86
CA ARG A 287 -10.47 -4.00 -1.04
C ARG A 287 -9.06 -3.91 -0.50
N LEU A 288 -8.80 -4.69 0.54
CA LEU A 288 -7.44 -5.00 0.97
C LEU A 288 -7.02 -6.32 0.32
N LEU A 289 -5.98 -6.29 -0.52
CA LEU A 289 -5.34 -7.51 -1.00
C LEU A 289 -4.31 -7.98 0.01
N ARG A 290 -4.18 -9.30 0.14
CA ARG A 290 -3.18 -9.96 0.97
C ARG A 290 -2.42 -10.97 0.13
N VAL A 291 -1.11 -10.79 0.01
CA VAL A 291 -0.20 -11.67 -0.73
C VAL A 291 0.73 -12.34 0.27
N PRO A 292 0.70 -13.68 0.44
CA PRO A 292 1.59 -14.38 1.36
C PRO A 292 3.05 -14.28 0.90
N LEU A 293 3.98 -14.03 1.84
CA LEU A 293 5.42 -13.96 1.53
C LEU A 293 6.02 -15.31 1.12
N ASP A 294 5.39 -16.43 1.51
CA ASP A 294 5.82 -17.78 1.13
C ASP A 294 5.24 -18.26 -0.21
N ASP A 295 4.26 -17.52 -0.78
CA ASP A 295 3.70 -17.77 -2.12
C ASP A 295 3.24 -16.45 -2.78
N LEU A 296 4.18 -15.69 -3.31
CA LEU A 296 3.90 -14.40 -3.96
C LEU A 296 3.02 -14.52 -5.22
N SER A 297 2.76 -15.73 -5.71
CA SER A 297 1.88 -15.97 -6.86
C SER A 297 0.40 -16.06 -6.51
N SER A 298 0.06 -16.10 -5.23
CA SER A 298 -1.32 -16.15 -4.73
C SER A 298 -1.73 -14.86 -4.02
N SER A 299 -3.03 -14.62 -3.94
CA SER A 299 -3.59 -13.52 -3.14
C SER A 299 -4.97 -13.86 -2.60
N THR A 300 -5.33 -13.24 -1.49
CA THR A 300 -6.70 -13.24 -0.94
C THR A 300 -7.20 -11.81 -0.81
N GLU A 301 -8.51 -11.66 -0.69
CA GLU A 301 -9.19 -10.37 -0.69
C GLU A 301 -9.98 -10.21 0.60
N ASP A 302 -9.75 -9.10 1.30
CA ASP A 302 -10.47 -8.73 2.52
C ASP A 302 -11.26 -7.43 2.28
N TYR A 303 -12.38 -7.25 2.98
CA TYR A 303 -13.18 -6.01 3.02
C TYR A 303 -13.68 -5.51 1.66
N ILE A 304 -14.06 -6.41 0.74
CA ILE A 304 -14.50 -6.06 -0.62
C ILE A 304 -15.73 -5.16 -0.57
N GLY A 305 -15.60 -3.89 -1.03
CA GLY A 305 -16.67 -2.90 -1.08
C GLY A 305 -17.18 -2.44 0.30
N GLU A 306 -16.53 -2.83 1.41
CA GLU A 306 -17.01 -2.49 2.76
C GLU A 306 -16.69 -1.05 3.16
N PHE A 307 -15.52 -0.55 2.75
CA PHE A 307 -15.03 0.79 3.10
C PHE A 307 -14.78 1.69 1.88
N GLY A 308 -15.17 1.22 0.69
CA GLY A 308 -14.88 1.90 -0.56
C GLY A 308 -13.38 1.85 -0.91
N ARG A 309 -12.87 2.95 -1.45
CA ARG A 309 -11.50 3.09 -1.95
C ARG A 309 -10.50 3.13 -0.79
N LEU A 310 -9.56 2.19 -0.76
CA LEU A 310 -8.47 2.17 0.22
C LEU A 310 -7.21 2.79 -0.38
N ARG A 311 -6.67 3.81 0.28
CA ARG A 311 -5.49 4.58 -0.16
C ARG A 311 -4.20 4.11 0.46
N ASP A 312 -4.21 3.84 1.75
CA ASP A 312 -3.01 3.47 2.49
C ASP A 312 -3.31 2.38 3.51
N VAL A 313 -2.31 1.62 3.84
CA VAL A 313 -2.35 0.61 4.88
C VAL A 313 -1.07 0.66 5.69
N MET A 314 -1.20 0.59 7.00
CA MET A 314 -0.08 0.54 7.93
C MET A 314 -0.31 -0.57 8.96
N VAL A 315 0.76 -1.18 9.42
CA VAL A 315 0.71 -2.22 10.45
C VAL A 315 1.51 -1.77 11.67
N THR A 316 0.89 -1.88 12.82
CA THR A 316 1.53 -1.67 14.12
C THR A 316 1.43 -2.93 14.96
N THR A 317 2.06 -2.95 16.15
CA THR A 317 1.87 -4.04 17.09
C THR A 317 0.40 -4.16 17.48
N GLY A 318 -0.25 -5.22 17.01
CA GLY A 318 -1.65 -5.56 17.35
C GLY A 318 -2.72 -4.93 16.48
N ALA A 319 -2.40 -4.21 15.38
CA ALA A 319 -3.42 -3.63 14.52
C ALA A 319 -2.97 -3.40 13.07
N ILE A 320 -3.92 -3.55 12.14
CA ILE A 320 -3.86 -3.03 10.78
C ILE A 320 -4.67 -1.72 10.76
N TRP A 321 -4.10 -0.69 10.17
CA TRP A 321 -4.71 0.60 9.93
C TRP A 321 -4.95 0.76 8.44
N MET A 322 -6.18 1.05 8.02
CA MET A 322 -6.53 1.31 6.63
C MET A 322 -7.05 2.73 6.50
N LEU A 323 -6.56 3.46 5.50
CA LEU A 323 -6.98 4.81 5.16
C LEU A 323 -7.88 4.76 3.94
N THR A 324 -9.09 5.31 4.02
CA THR A 324 -9.98 5.43 2.86
C THR A 324 -9.63 6.66 2.01
N ASN A 325 -10.17 6.76 0.81
CA ASN A 325 -10.03 7.92 -0.08
C ASN A 325 -11.22 7.99 -1.04
N ASN A 326 -12.40 8.15 -0.47
CA ASN A 326 -13.66 8.20 -1.19
C ASN A 326 -14.01 9.62 -1.65
N THR A 327 -13.44 10.66 -0.99
CA THR A 327 -13.71 12.06 -1.26
C THR A 327 -12.82 12.66 -2.35
N ASP A 328 -11.90 11.90 -2.95
CA ASP A 328 -10.92 12.36 -3.96
C ASP A 328 -11.53 12.71 -5.33
N GLY A 329 -12.86 12.70 -5.46
CA GLY A 329 -13.61 12.96 -6.68
C GLY A 329 -13.76 11.76 -7.61
N ARG A 330 -13.28 10.57 -7.23
CA ARG A 330 -13.38 9.31 -7.98
C ARG A 330 -14.13 8.22 -7.22
N GLY A 331 -14.40 8.42 -5.95
CA GLY A 331 -15.16 7.54 -5.09
C GLY A 331 -16.64 7.93 -5.00
N ASP A 332 -17.38 7.16 -4.24
CA ASP A 332 -18.78 7.43 -3.85
C ASP A 332 -18.82 7.54 -2.32
N PRO A 333 -18.54 8.73 -1.75
CA PRO A 333 -18.35 8.91 -0.33
C PRO A 333 -19.66 8.73 0.44
N ASP A 334 -19.57 8.03 1.58
CA ASP A 334 -20.58 7.94 2.61
C ASP A 334 -20.42 9.08 3.64
N ASP A 335 -21.45 9.28 4.48
CA ASP A 335 -21.36 10.21 5.61
C ASP A 335 -20.17 9.84 6.53
N GLY A 336 -19.30 10.80 6.81
CA GLY A 336 -18.09 10.64 7.63
C GLY A 336 -16.85 10.13 6.87
N ASP A 337 -16.90 10.00 5.53
CA ASP A 337 -15.70 9.75 4.74
C ASP A 337 -14.86 11.05 4.60
N ASP A 338 -13.53 10.95 4.54
CA ASP A 338 -12.72 9.74 4.58
C ASP A 338 -12.37 9.32 6.02
N ARG A 339 -12.01 8.03 6.17
CA ARG A 339 -11.87 7.41 7.48
C ARG A 339 -10.54 6.66 7.64
N ILE A 340 -10.14 6.54 8.91
CA ILE A 340 -9.15 5.55 9.34
C ILE A 340 -9.89 4.39 9.98
N ILE A 341 -9.68 3.21 9.44
CA ILE A 341 -10.27 1.96 9.92
C ILE A 341 -9.19 1.17 10.67
N LEU A 342 -9.48 0.83 11.92
CA LEU A 342 -8.63 0.00 12.76
C LEU A 342 -9.14 -1.44 12.77
N VAL A 343 -8.26 -2.37 12.41
CA VAL A 343 -8.49 -3.82 12.47
C VAL A 343 -7.54 -4.41 13.50
N PRO A 344 -8.02 -4.83 14.67
CA PRO A 344 -7.17 -5.49 15.65
C PRO A 344 -6.59 -6.81 15.11
N MET A 345 -5.31 -7.07 15.39
CA MET A 345 -4.63 -8.34 15.14
C MET A 345 -4.48 -9.11 16.45
N ASP A 346 -4.69 -10.45 16.41
CA ASP A 346 -4.52 -11.34 17.56
C ASP A 346 -3.05 -11.52 18.01
#